data_dd0a866b6c0f59edcebd8f1c5421289b
#
_entry.id   dd0a866b6c0f59edcebd8f1c5421289b
#
_cell.length_a   1.000
_cell.length_b   1.000
_cell.length_c   1.000
_cell.angle_alpha   90.00
_cell.angle_beta   90.00
_cell.angle_gamma   90.00
#
_symmetry.space_group_name_H-M   'P 1'
#
loop_
_entity.id
_entity.type
_entity.pdbx_description
1 polymer ?
#
loop_
_entity_poly.entity_id
_entity_poly.type
_entity_poly.pdbx_seq_one_letter_code
_entity_poly.pdbx_strand_id
1 'polypeptide(L)'
;SIVFIAIGMVMLMQDQGGVVLLGGVSVAFFGMSGVYCAYRMLVPKPAVILTADAFYDQASLGAAGRVLWSEVEEIKVYDMMGQSFLGVKVADPEEFLARCPGWKRSLMSANRAFVDTQINIPKVGIRGSLEQVAQEMLGHWERAKSQHN
;
A
#
# COMPACT_ATOMS: atom_id res chain seq x y z
N SER A 1 -15.52 5.03 -13.08
CA SER A 1 -16.61 4.48 -12.24
C SER A 1 -17.99 5.00 -12.66
N ILE A 2 -18.19 6.32 -12.90
CA ILE A 2 -19.48 6.92 -13.24
C ILE A 2 -20.11 6.27 -14.48
N VAL A 3 -19.32 6.00 -15.52
CA VAL A 3 -19.80 5.36 -16.77
C VAL A 3 -20.38 3.97 -16.48
N PHE A 4 -19.71 3.17 -15.65
CA PHE A 4 -20.19 1.82 -15.30
C PHE A 4 -21.44 1.83 -14.43
N ILE A 5 -21.59 2.84 -13.58
CA ILE A 5 -22.83 3.05 -12.82
C ILE A 5 -23.98 3.39 -13.77
N ALA A 6 -23.76 4.29 -14.72
CA ALA A 6 -24.75 4.64 -15.73
C ALA A 6 -25.18 3.44 -16.59
N ILE A 7 -24.22 2.63 -17.06
CA ILE A 7 -24.50 1.39 -17.79
C ILE A 7 -25.30 0.42 -16.92
N GLY A 8 -24.93 0.23 -15.66
CA GLY A 8 -25.67 -0.61 -14.72
C GLY A 8 -27.12 -0.13 -14.51
N MET A 9 -27.35 1.19 -14.42
CA MET A 9 -28.69 1.76 -14.34
C MET A 9 -29.55 1.49 -15.59
N VAL A 10 -28.95 1.62 -16.78
CA VAL A 10 -29.64 1.27 -18.03
C VAL A 10 -30.02 -0.20 -18.08
N MET A 11 -29.12 -1.08 -17.60
CA MET A 11 -29.39 -2.52 -17.50
C MET A 11 -30.52 -2.87 -16.52
N LEU A 12 -30.70 -2.08 -15.45
CA LEU A 12 -31.82 -2.26 -14.51
C LEU A 12 -33.18 -1.91 -15.12
N MET A 13 -33.22 -1.12 -16.20
CA MET A 13 -34.44 -0.75 -16.91
C MET A 13 -34.91 -1.78 -17.95
N GLN A 14 -34.16 -2.87 -18.12
CA GLN A 14 -34.52 -3.93 -19.06
C GLN A 14 -35.28 -5.05 -18.35
N ASP A 15 -36.33 -5.56 -18.98
CA ASP A 15 -37.27 -6.55 -18.41
C ASP A 15 -36.72 -7.98 -18.35
N GLN A 16 -35.39 -8.19 -18.57
CA GLN A 16 -34.76 -9.51 -18.52
C GLN A 16 -34.07 -9.69 -17.15
N GLY A 17 -34.58 -10.61 -16.34
CA GLY A 17 -34.12 -10.83 -14.96
C GLY A 17 -32.62 -11.01 -14.78
N GLY A 18 -31.92 -11.67 -15.73
CA GLY A 18 -30.46 -11.82 -15.68
C GLY A 18 -29.71 -10.48 -15.88
N VAL A 19 -30.24 -9.61 -16.76
CA VAL A 19 -29.66 -8.29 -17.04
C VAL A 19 -29.88 -7.35 -15.86
N VAL A 20 -31.04 -7.42 -15.21
CA VAL A 20 -31.37 -6.65 -14.00
C VAL A 20 -30.43 -7.05 -12.84
N LEU A 21 -30.18 -8.33 -12.65
CA LEU A 21 -29.24 -8.80 -11.60
C LEU A 21 -27.82 -8.28 -11.86
N LEU A 22 -27.33 -8.38 -13.10
CA LEU A 22 -26.00 -7.90 -13.47
C LEU A 22 -25.88 -6.37 -13.29
N GLY A 23 -26.92 -5.63 -13.68
CA GLY A 23 -27.03 -4.18 -13.45
C GLY A 23 -26.94 -3.82 -11.98
N GLY A 24 -27.69 -4.52 -11.12
CA GLY A 24 -27.69 -4.33 -9.67
C GLY A 24 -26.32 -4.56 -9.04
N VAL A 25 -25.66 -5.66 -9.40
CA VAL A 25 -24.30 -5.97 -8.96
C VAL A 25 -23.30 -4.91 -9.40
N SER A 26 -23.40 -4.44 -10.66
CA SER A 26 -22.52 -3.39 -11.18
C SER A 26 -22.71 -2.07 -10.42
N VAL A 27 -23.93 -1.61 -10.21
CA VAL A 27 -24.22 -0.38 -9.46
C VAL A 27 -23.73 -0.47 -8.02
N ALA A 28 -23.96 -1.59 -7.35
CA ALA A 28 -23.50 -1.81 -5.99
C ALA A 28 -21.97 -1.80 -5.89
N PHE A 29 -21.27 -2.53 -6.76
CA PHE A 29 -19.82 -2.61 -6.76
C PHE A 29 -19.14 -1.27 -7.08
N PHE A 30 -19.54 -0.63 -8.18
CA PHE A 30 -18.93 0.64 -8.58
C PHE A 30 -19.37 1.81 -7.69
N GLY A 31 -20.58 1.74 -7.13
CA GLY A 31 -21.06 2.70 -6.14
C GLY A 31 -20.25 2.66 -4.85
N MET A 32 -20.10 1.48 -4.25
CA MET A 32 -19.26 1.29 -3.04
C MET A 32 -17.80 1.66 -3.30
N SER A 33 -17.25 1.26 -4.45
CA SER A 33 -15.87 1.62 -4.83
C SER A 33 -15.72 3.13 -4.99
N GLY A 34 -16.68 3.81 -5.58
CA GLY A 34 -16.70 5.26 -5.73
C GLY A 34 -16.75 5.98 -4.39
N VAL A 35 -17.63 5.55 -3.48
CA VAL A 35 -17.71 6.09 -2.10
C VAL A 35 -16.40 5.87 -1.34
N TYR A 36 -15.81 4.68 -1.44
CA TYR A 36 -14.52 4.38 -0.82
C TYR A 36 -13.40 5.27 -1.35
N CYS A 37 -13.32 5.46 -2.68
CA CYS A 37 -12.34 6.36 -3.29
C CYS A 37 -12.54 7.81 -2.83
N ALA A 38 -13.77 8.31 -2.83
CA ALA A 38 -14.10 9.65 -2.35
C ALA A 38 -13.70 9.82 -0.87
N TYR A 39 -14.04 8.87 -0.02
CA TYR A 39 -13.63 8.85 1.38
C TYR A 39 -12.11 8.92 1.53
N ARG A 40 -11.35 8.13 0.77
CA ARG A 40 -9.89 8.12 0.80
C ARG A 40 -9.27 9.44 0.34
N MET A 41 -9.93 10.16 -0.58
CA MET A 41 -9.50 11.48 -1.02
C MET A 41 -9.77 12.56 0.05
N LEU A 42 -10.89 12.45 0.75
CA LEU A 42 -11.30 13.43 1.78
C LEU A 42 -10.62 13.22 3.13
N VAL A 43 -10.26 11.97 3.45
CA VAL A 43 -9.58 11.60 4.71
C VAL A 43 -8.18 11.04 4.39
N PRO A 44 -7.23 11.92 4.07
CA PRO A 44 -5.88 11.50 3.78
C PRO A 44 -5.19 10.98 5.05
N LYS A 45 -4.79 9.71 5.04
CA LYS A 45 -3.91 9.14 6.06
C LYS A 45 -2.46 9.30 5.65
N PRO A 46 -1.54 9.58 6.58
CA PRO A 46 -0.11 9.56 6.27
C PRO A 46 0.28 8.17 5.79
N ALA A 47 1.01 8.09 4.67
CA ALA A 47 1.47 6.82 4.11
C ALA A 47 2.53 6.17 5.00
N VAL A 48 3.38 7.00 5.60
CA VAL A 48 4.45 6.58 6.50
C VAL A 48 4.42 7.48 7.73
N ILE A 49 4.56 6.87 8.90
CA ILE A 49 4.74 7.57 10.18
C ILE A 49 6.09 7.13 10.74
N LEU A 50 6.95 8.09 11.05
CA LEU A 50 8.28 7.86 11.61
C LEU A 50 8.26 8.10 13.12
N THR A 51 8.83 7.19 13.88
CA THR A 51 9.05 7.31 15.34
C THR A 51 10.50 7.05 15.66
N ALA A 52 10.92 7.24 16.90
CA ALA A 52 12.31 7.04 17.30
C ALA A 52 12.77 5.58 17.12
N ASP A 53 11.89 4.61 17.36
CA ASP A 53 12.19 3.17 17.41
C ASP A 53 11.68 2.38 16.18
N ALA A 54 10.74 2.96 15.41
CA ALA A 54 10.06 2.25 14.32
C ALA A 54 9.53 3.20 13.26
N PHE A 55 9.17 2.66 12.10
CA PHE A 55 8.25 3.32 11.18
C PHE A 55 6.99 2.49 10.99
N TYR A 56 5.91 3.17 10.59
CA TYR A 56 4.63 2.55 10.28
C TYR A 56 4.32 2.77 8.81
N ASP A 57 4.26 1.70 8.05
CA ASP A 57 3.75 1.72 6.68
C ASP A 57 2.23 1.60 6.71
N GLN A 58 1.54 2.58 6.13
CA GLN A 58 0.09 2.63 5.96
C GLN A 58 -0.30 2.98 4.51
N ALA A 59 0.65 2.89 3.58
CA ALA A 59 0.49 3.36 2.20
C ALA A 59 -0.56 2.57 1.42
N SER A 60 -0.72 1.27 1.69
CA SER A 60 -1.57 0.38 0.91
C SER A 60 -2.30 -0.66 1.79
N LEU A 61 -3.19 -1.45 1.17
CA LEU A 61 -3.82 -2.60 1.83
C LEU A 61 -2.78 -3.67 2.22
N GLY A 62 -1.72 -3.83 1.43
CA GLY A 62 -0.59 -4.72 1.70
C GLY A 62 0.49 -4.12 2.60
N ALA A 63 0.22 -2.95 3.19
CA ALA A 63 1.19 -2.23 4.02
C ALA A 63 1.79 -3.10 5.13
N ALA A 64 3.09 -2.95 5.36
CA ALA A 64 3.86 -3.74 6.32
C ALA A 64 3.40 -3.51 7.77
N GLY A 65 2.81 -2.36 8.05
CA GLY A 65 2.47 -1.94 9.41
C GLY A 65 3.69 -1.44 10.16
N ARG A 66 3.86 -1.84 11.43
CA ARG A 66 4.99 -1.43 12.27
C ARG A 66 6.24 -2.23 11.91
N VAL A 67 7.34 -1.53 11.67
CA VAL A 67 8.67 -2.10 11.39
C VAL A 67 9.68 -1.39 12.28
N LEU A 68 10.45 -2.13 13.04
CA LEU A 68 11.49 -1.59 13.92
C LEU A 68 12.72 -1.18 13.09
N TRP A 69 13.41 -0.12 13.49
CA TRP A 69 14.65 0.28 12.81
C TRP A 69 15.74 -0.78 12.94
N SER A 70 15.73 -1.58 14.01
CA SER A 70 16.65 -2.72 14.20
C SER A 70 16.43 -3.86 13.20
N GLU A 71 15.24 -3.93 12.59
CA GLU A 71 14.90 -4.95 11.58
C GLU A 71 15.29 -4.51 10.16
N VAL A 72 15.63 -3.23 9.96
CA VAL A 72 15.95 -2.66 8.65
C VAL A 72 17.40 -2.98 8.28
N GLU A 73 17.59 -3.60 7.12
CA GLU A 73 18.90 -3.86 6.51
C GLU A 73 19.30 -2.77 5.53
N GLU A 74 18.37 -2.35 4.66
CA GLU A 74 18.61 -1.38 3.58
C GLU A 74 17.37 -0.55 3.30
N ILE A 75 17.57 0.73 2.97
CA ILE A 75 16.53 1.64 2.47
C ILE A 75 17.01 2.17 1.12
N LYS A 76 16.20 2.02 0.08
CA LYS A 76 16.52 2.49 -1.27
C LYS A 76 15.30 3.05 -2.00
N VAL A 77 15.54 4.02 -2.87
CA VAL A 77 14.56 4.48 -3.85
C VAL A 77 14.86 3.81 -5.19
N TYR A 78 13.85 3.29 -5.85
CA TYR A 78 13.99 2.65 -7.15
C TYR A 78 12.74 2.89 -8.01
N ASP A 79 12.94 2.76 -9.32
CA ASP A 79 11.87 2.88 -10.30
C ASP A 79 11.53 1.50 -10.88
N MET A 80 10.23 1.22 -10.96
CA MET A 80 9.71 0.00 -11.56
C MET A 80 8.43 0.30 -12.35
N MET A 81 8.37 -0.13 -13.60
CA MET A 81 7.21 0.06 -14.50
C MET A 81 6.75 1.53 -14.61
N GLY A 82 7.68 2.48 -14.58
CA GLY A 82 7.39 3.92 -14.67
C GLY A 82 6.86 4.55 -13.38
N GLN A 83 6.95 3.84 -12.26
CA GLN A 83 6.60 4.34 -10.92
C GLN A 83 7.80 4.26 -9.98
N SER A 84 7.97 5.30 -9.17
CA SER A 84 9.02 5.33 -8.14
C SER A 84 8.49 4.73 -6.83
N PHE A 85 9.34 3.94 -6.19
CA PHE A 85 9.06 3.26 -4.92
C PHE A 85 10.16 3.53 -3.92
N LEU A 86 9.77 3.61 -2.66
CA LEU A 86 10.66 3.52 -1.52
C LEU A 86 10.65 2.07 -1.03
N GLY A 87 11.75 1.37 -1.27
CA GLY A 87 11.94 -0.02 -0.86
C GLY A 87 12.68 -0.11 0.46
N VAL A 88 12.19 -0.95 1.37
CA VAL A 88 12.87 -1.28 2.60
C VAL A 88 13.12 -2.78 2.62
N LYS A 89 14.40 -3.15 2.78
CA LYS A 89 14.84 -4.52 3.00
C LYS A 89 14.97 -4.78 4.48
N VAL A 90 14.43 -5.91 4.94
CA VAL A 90 14.54 -6.33 6.34
C VAL A 90 15.62 -7.40 6.50
N ALA A 91 16.30 -7.41 7.64
CA ALA A 91 17.42 -8.31 7.94
C ALA A 91 16.98 -9.77 7.98
N ASP A 92 15.80 -10.07 8.55
CA ASP A 92 15.22 -11.40 8.56
C ASP A 92 13.83 -11.39 7.89
N PRO A 93 13.78 -11.65 6.57
CA PRO A 93 12.52 -11.69 5.82
C PRO A 93 11.57 -12.80 6.27
N GLU A 94 12.07 -13.91 6.73
CA GLU A 94 11.26 -15.06 7.13
C GLU A 94 10.53 -14.78 8.46
N GLU A 95 11.26 -14.26 9.46
CA GLU A 95 10.68 -13.84 10.73
C GLU A 95 9.67 -12.71 10.53
N PHE A 96 10.02 -11.72 9.71
CA PHE A 96 9.13 -10.62 9.37
C PHE A 96 7.82 -11.11 8.74
N LEU A 97 7.89 -11.99 7.74
CA LEU A 97 6.74 -12.56 7.06
C LEU A 97 5.91 -13.47 7.97
N ALA A 98 6.55 -14.17 8.92
CA ALA A 98 5.85 -15.04 9.87
C ALA A 98 4.85 -14.26 10.75
N ARG A 99 5.13 -13.00 11.06
CA ARG A 99 4.25 -12.10 11.84
C ARG A 99 3.10 -11.52 11.03
N CYS A 100 3.17 -11.59 9.70
CA CYS A 100 2.14 -11.05 8.82
C CYS A 100 0.96 -12.01 8.69
N PRO A 101 -0.29 -11.51 8.57
CA PRO A 101 -1.45 -12.32 8.19
C PRO A 101 -1.21 -13.07 6.89
N GLY A 102 -1.77 -14.29 6.75
CA GLY A 102 -1.47 -15.19 5.64
C GLY A 102 -1.63 -14.57 4.24
N TRP A 103 -2.68 -13.77 4.03
CA TRP A 103 -2.90 -13.09 2.75
C TRP A 103 -1.84 -12.02 2.45
N LYS A 104 -1.36 -11.29 3.47
CA LYS A 104 -0.26 -10.34 3.32
C LYS A 104 1.06 -11.05 3.02
N ARG A 105 1.31 -12.18 3.69
CA ARG A 105 2.47 -13.03 3.43
C ARG A 105 2.53 -13.46 1.97
N SER A 106 1.41 -13.96 1.42
CA SER A 106 1.32 -14.35 0.01
C SER A 106 1.61 -13.18 -0.95
N LEU A 107 1.06 -12.00 -0.66
CA LEU A 107 1.27 -10.79 -1.46
C LEU A 107 2.73 -10.33 -1.43
N MET A 108 3.34 -10.29 -0.25
CA MET A 108 4.74 -9.88 -0.08
C MET A 108 5.72 -10.91 -0.67
N SER A 109 5.41 -12.21 -0.56
CA SER A 109 6.20 -13.27 -1.18
C SER A 109 6.16 -13.21 -2.70
N ALA A 110 5.02 -12.88 -3.30
CA ALA A 110 4.90 -12.68 -4.75
C ALA A 110 5.76 -11.49 -5.23
N ASN A 111 5.84 -10.41 -4.45
CA ASN A 111 6.67 -9.26 -4.77
C ASN A 111 8.18 -9.56 -4.73
N ARG A 112 8.64 -10.52 -3.91
CA ARG A 112 10.06 -10.93 -3.85
C ARG A 112 10.59 -11.46 -5.19
N ALA A 113 9.72 -11.97 -6.06
CA ALA A 113 10.11 -12.41 -7.39
C ALA A 113 10.53 -11.25 -8.32
N PHE A 114 10.12 -10.03 -8.02
CA PHE A 114 10.35 -8.86 -8.85
C PHE A 114 11.32 -7.85 -8.22
N VAL A 115 11.38 -7.80 -6.89
CA VAL A 115 12.18 -6.79 -6.16
C VAL A 115 12.77 -7.41 -4.90
N ASP A 116 14.03 -7.09 -4.61
CA ASP A 116 14.79 -7.59 -3.44
C ASP A 116 14.39 -6.90 -2.11
N THR A 117 13.27 -6.16 -2.11
CA THR A 117 12.74 -5.47 -0.93
C THR A 117 11.40 -6.07 -0.52
N GLN A 118 11.18 -6.27 0.79
CA GLN A 118 9.94 -6.83 1.33
C GLN A 118 8.84 -5.78 1.44
N ILE A 119 9.23 -4.52 1.69
CA ILE A 119 8.31 -3.40 1.88
C ILE A 119 8.53 -2.42 0.73
N ASN A 120 7.45 -2.12 0.00
CA ASN A 120 7.49 -1.28 -1.19
C ASN A 120 6.41 -0.21 -1.10
N ILE A 121 6.82 1.01 -0.80
CA ILE A 121 5.94 2.15 -0.60
C ILE A 121 5.89 2.96 -1.89
N PRO A 122 4.77 2.99 -2.61
CA PRO A 122 4.68 3.71 -3.87
C PRO A 122 4.62 5.23 -3.64
N LYS A 123 5.25 6.00 -4.52
CA LYS A 123 5.25 7.47 -4.50
C LYS A 123 3.83 8.05 -4.44
N VAL A 124 2.88 7.42 -5.10
CA VAL A 124 1.47 7.86 -5.13
C VAL A 124 0.83 7.90 -3.75
N GLY A 125 1.34 7.12 -2.80
CA GLY A 125 0.89 7.12 -1.40
C GLY A 125 1.53 8.20 -0.53
N ILE A 126 2.60 8.84 -1.01
CA ILE A 126 3.42 9.79 -0.24
C ILE A 126 3.05 11.23 -0.64
N ARG A 127 2.81 12.08 0.34
CA ARG A 127 2.66 13.52 0.13
C ARG A 127 4.05 14.18 0.16
N GLY A 128 4.47 14.75 -0.96
CA GLY A 128 5.77 15.39 -1.10
C GLY A 128 6.76 14.56 -1.91
N SER A 129 8.05 14.77 -1.68
CA SER A 129 9.13 14.07 -2.37
C SER A 129 9.41 12.72 -1.71
N LEU A 130 9.53 11.68 -2.53
CA LEU A 130 9.92 10.33 -2.09
C LEU A 130 11.33 10.35 -1.50
N GLU A 131 12.21 11.16 -2.09
CA GLU A 131 13.60 11.33 -1.68
C GLU A 131 13.70 11.97 -0.29
N GLN A 132 12.83 12.94 0.02
CA GLN A 132 12.78 13.56 1.35
C GLN A 132 12.38 12.53 2.41
N VAL A 133 11.34 11.75 2.16
CA VAL A 133 10.91 10.69 3.08
C VAL A 133 12.01 9.64 3.24
N ALA A 134 12.69 9.26 2.16
CA ALA A 134 13.83 8.34 2.22
C ALA A 134 14.96 8.88 3.09
N GLN A 135 15.31 10.16 2.95
CA GLN A 135 16.35 10.80 3.76
C GLN A 135 15.95 10.89 5.25
N GLU A 136 14.70 11.23 5.54
CA GLU A 136 14.20 11.22 6.91
C GLU A 136 14.26 9.82 7.53
N MET A 137 13.86 8.78 6.78
CA MET A 137 13.95 7.39 7.21
C MET A 137 15.39 6.96 7.46
N LEU A 138 16.33 7.32 6.57
CA LEU A 138 17.76 7.06 6.74
C LEU A 138 18.28 7.71 8.02
N GLY A 139 17.94 8.97 8.27
CA GLY A 139 18.36 9.68 9.48
C GLY A 139 17.80 9.06 10.78
N HIS A 140 16.60 8.49 10.78
CA HIS A 140 16.06 7.74 11.91
C HIS A 140 16.78 6.41 12.10
N TRP A 141 17.02 5.69 11.02
CA TRP A 141 17.70 4.40 11.02
C TRP A 141 19.16 4.51 11.52
N GLU A 142 19.92 5.50 11.04
CA GLU A 142 21.29 5.75 11.51
C GLU A 142 21.35 6.08 12.99
N ARG A 143 20.41 6.91 13.47
CA ARG A 143 20.30 7.22 14.92
C ARG A 143 19.99 5.98 15.75
N ALA A 144 19.09 5.14 15.27
CA ALA A 144 18.76 3.89 15.97
C ALA A 144 19.96 2.92 16.01
N LYS A 145 20.75 2.83 14.94
CA LYS A 145 22.01 2.04 14.91
C LYS A 145 23.05 2.55 15.91
N SER A 146 23.19 3.88 16.03
CA SER A 146 24.18 4.47 16.94
C SER A 146 23.82 4.32 18.43
N GLN A 147 22.57 4.02 18.76
CA GLN A 147 22.12 3.78 20.13
C GLN A 147 22.27 2.31 20.57
N HIS A 148 22.55 1.39 19.63
CA HIS A 148 22.68 -0.04 19.92
C HIS A 148 24.14 -0.55 19.82
N ASN A 149 25.10 0.32 19.50
CA ASN A 149 26.55 0.12 19.58
C ASN A 149 27.14 0.76 20.82
#